data_1e3f351c58844418b237bda7824a0fe7
#
_entry.id   1e3f351c58844418b237bda7824a0fe7
#
_cell.length_a   1.000
_cell.length_b   1.000
_cell.length_c   1.000
_cell.angle_alpha   90.00
_cell.angle_beta   90.00
_cell.angle_gamma   90.00
#
_symmetry.space_group_name_H-M   'P 1'
#
loop_
_entity.id
_entity.type
_entity.pdbx_description
1 polymer ?
#
loop_
_entity_poly.entity_id
_entity_poly.type
_entity_poly.pdbx_seq_one_letter_code
_entity_poly.pdbx_strand_id
1 'polypeptide(L)'
;MKILLKNATIYPITSKCIYNSDLLIMDEKIAFIGKYTQLSGDTQVIDCTGKYIFPGFIDVHTHVGLYDEGTGWAGNDANETIDISTPHVRSLDGILPLDSSFRDALQSGITTVHIMPGSANVIGGTTCIVKTHGNNIEKMLLKEPAGLKIALGENPKSIHSKGKNSSITRMGIMGLLRETFYRAIHCDNPDSFRMQPIIKALKREIPVRIHAHRADDIMSAMRFADEFNLDLRIEHCTEGHLIADVLQDRGLKVCVGPTLTRRSKVELRHKTWKTYDILTKAGVEVSITTDHPYTPIQYLNVCAAIAMREGLEEQKALEGITILPARNLNIDHLVGSLEVGKQADLAVWSYHPFYFLAKPLLTMVEGKIVFKNV
;
A
#
# COMPACT_ATOMS: atom_id res chain seq x y z
N MET A 1 -1.33 9.16 -27.98
CA MET A 1 -0.64 10.40 -27.59
C MET A 1 0.84 10.09 -27.39
N LYS A 2 1.75 10.99 -27.81
CA LYS A 2 3.20 10.79 -27.70
C LYS A 2 3.79 11.89 -26.83
N ILE A 3 4.44 11.55 -25.73
CA ILE A 3 5.10 12.50 -24.83
C ILE A 3 6.55 12.08 -24.65
N LEU A 4 7.48 13.02 -24.83
CA LEU A 4 8.90 12.83 -24.62
C LEU A 4 9.40 13.71 -23.48
N LEU A 5 9.81 13.11 -22.38
CA LEU A 5 10.49 13.78 -21.27
C LEU A 5 11.99 13.73 -21.57
N LYS A 6 12.62 14.89 -21.78
CA LYS A 6 14.02 15.00 -22.24
C LYS A 6 14.99 15.42 -21.15
N ASN A 7 16.23 14.95 -21.27
CA ASN A 7 17.41 15.41 -20.51
C ASN A 7 17.28 15.22 -18.98
N ALA A 8 16.49 14.27 -18.52
CA ALA A 8 16.28 14.02 -17.10
C ALA A 8 17.34 13.10 -16.47
N THR A 9 17.42 13.12 -15.16
CA THR A 9 17.98 12.04 -14.36
C THR A 9 16.86 11.04 -14.07
N ILE A 10 16.97 9.81 -14.58
CA ILE A 10 15.91 8.79 -14.52
C ILE A 10 16.31 7.72 -13.50
N TYR A 11 15.41 7.41 -12.57
CA TYR A 11 15.53 6.36 -11.59
C TYR A 11 14.60 5.19 -11.94
N PRO A 12 15.08 4.16 -12.65
CA PRO A 12 14.24 3.01 -13.03
C PRO A 12 13.83 2.15 -11.83
N ILE A 13 14.53 2.21 -10.73
CA ILE A 13 14.44 1.43 -9.48
C ILE A 13 15.04 0.03 -9.63
N THR A 14 14.69 -0.75 -10.65
CA THR A 14 15.19 -2.11 -10.89
C THR A 14 16.55 -2.16 -11.56
N SER A 15 17.06 -1.01 -11.98
CA SER A 15 18.40 -0.83 -12.57
C SER A 15 19.03 0.47 -12.08
N LYS A 16 20.31 0.68 -12.43
CA LYS A 16 21.05 1.90 -12.04
C LYS A 16 20.39 3.15 -12.60
N CYS A 17 20.51 4.24 -11.85
CA CYS A 17 20.13 5.58 -12.27
C CYS A 17 20.79 5.96 -13.61
N ILE A 18 20.04 6.62 -14.50
CA ILE A 18 20.48 7.02 -15.84
C ILE A 18 20.46 8.56 -15.92
N TYR A 19 21.65 9.15 -16.09
CA TYR A 19 21.81 10.59 -16.15
C TYR A 19 21.59 11.14 -17.55
N ASN A 20 21.04 12.36 -17.63
CA ASN A 20 20.83 13.09 -18.87
C ASN A 20 20.22 12.23 -19.98
N SER A 21 19.10 11.60 -19.69
CA SER A 21 18.42 10.65 -20.56
C SER A 21 17.00 11.08 -20.87
N ASP A 22 16.39 10.42 -21.85
CA ASP A 22 15.04 10.72 -22.31
C ASP A 22 14.13 9.54 -22.01
N LEU A 23 12.85 9.81 -21.73
CA LEU A 23 11.81 8.82 -21.53
C LEU A 23 10.65 9.13 -22.45
N LEU A 24 10.35 8.19 -23.36
CA LEU A 24 9.24 8.29 -24.31
C LEU A 24 8.03 7.54 -23.78
N ILE A 25 6.91 8.21 -23.75
CA ILE A 25 5.60 7.64 -23.47
C ILE A 25 4.81 7.56 -24.78
N MET A 26 4.22 6.40 -25.06
CA MET A 26 3.27 6.20 -26.13
C MET A 26 1.96 5.66 -25.54
N ASP A 27 0.91 6.43 -25.70
CA ASP A 27 -0.39 6.18 -25.08
C ASP A 27 -0.26 6.02 -23.57
N GLU A 28 -0.51 4.86 -23.02
CA GLU A 28 -0.48 4.59 -21.58
C GLU A 28 0.86 3.99 -21.09
N LYS A 29 1.82 3.73 -21.99
CA LYS A 29 3.00 2.92 -21.68
C LYS A 29 4.31 3.67 -21.90
N ILE A 30 5.32 3.26 -21.14
CA ILE A 30 6.71 3.60 -21.39
C ILE A 30 7.16 2.85 -22.64
N ALA A 31 7.52 3.60 -23.69
CA ALA A 31 7.93 3.06 -24.98
C ALA A 31 9.45 2.99 -25.16
N PHE A 32 10.20 3.90 -24.49
CA PHE A 32 11.65 3.96 -24.62
C PHE A 32 12.29 4.69 -23.45
N ILE A 33 13.47 4.27 -23.04
CA ILE A 33 14.32 4.94 -22.07
C ILE A 33 15.76 4.98 -22.65
N GLY A 34 16.35 6.16 -22.79
CA GLY A 34 17.67 6.34 -23.37
C GLY A 34 17.77 7.68 -24.11
N LYS A 35 18.77 7.87 -24.95
CA LYS A 35 18.86 9.05 -25.82
C LYS A 35 17.97 8.88 -27.04
N TYR A 36 16.92 9.69 -27.13
CA TYR A 36 15.93 9.62 -28.20
C TYR A 36 16.16 10.69 -29.26
N THR A 37 16.36 10.26 -30.52
CA THR A 37 16.71 11.14 -31.65
C THR A 37 15.64 11.24 -32.74
N GLN A 38 14.63 10.36 -32.70
CA GLN A 38 13.60 10.27 -33.77
C GLN A 38 12.36 11.09 -33.41
N LEU A 39 12.46 12.43 -33.43
CA LEU A 39 11.30 13.30 -33.21
C LEU A 39 10.34 13.23 -34.42
N SER A 40 9.05 12.97 -34.16
CA SER A 40 7.96 13.12 -35.12
C SER A 40 7.13 14.36 -34.72
N GLY A 41 6.45 14.99 -35.71
CA GLY A 41 5.72 16.26 -35.51
C GLY A 41 4.64 16.22 -34.42
N ASP A 42 4.08 15.04 -34.12
CA ASP A 42 2.99 14.87 -33.13
C ASP A 42 3.48 14.55 -31.71
N THR A 43 4.79 14.73 -31.44
CA THR A 43 5.36 14.44 -30.13
C THR A 43 5.37 15.69 -29.25
N GLN A 44 4.66 15.66 -28.12
CA GLN A 44 4.80 16.68 -27.08
C GLN A 44 6.14 16.48 -26.36
N VAL A 45 7.01 17.48 -26.45
CA VAL A 45 8.33 17.46 -25.79
C VAL A 45 8.30 18.30 -24.53
N ILE A 46 8.77 17.73 -23.43
CA ILE A 46 8.91 18.39 -22.12
C ILE A 46 10.38 18.33 -21.72
N ASP A 47 11.00 19.49 -21.55
CA ASP A 47 12.38 19.57 -21.08
C ASP A 47 12.44 19.34 -19.56
N CYS A 48 13.17 18.31 -19.18
CA CYS A 48 13.42 17.89 -17.80
C CYS A 48 14.87 18.07 -17.37
N THR A 49 15.61 19.01 -18.01
CA THR A 49 17.00 19.33 -17.66
C THR A 49 17.11 19.69 -16.18
N GLY A 50 17.98 18.99 -15.44
CA GLY A 50 18.17 19.16 -14.00
C GLY A 50 17.01 18.63 -13.14
N LYS A 51 16.09 17.87 -13.71
CA LYS A 51 14.95 17.24 -13.03
C LYS A 51 15.16 15.73 -12.90
N TYR A 52 14.37 15.13 -12.03
CA TYR A 52 14.43 13.74 -11.68
C TYR A 52 13.12 13.04 -12.04
N ILE A 53 13.19 11.87 -12.67
CA ILE A 53 12.01 11.06 -12.99
C ILE A 53 12.07 9.79 -12.16
N PHE A 54 11.00 9.57 -11.40
CA PHE A 54 10.76 8.36 -10.62
C PHE A 54 9.46 7.69 -11.08
N PRO A 55 9.32 6.36 -10.92
CA PRO A 55 8.00 5.75 -11.03
C PRO A 55 7.06 6.38 -10.01
N GLY A 56 5.77 6.40 -10.32
CA GLY A 56 4.76 6.81 -9.36
C GLY A 56 4.87 5.99 -8.09
N PHE A 57 4.82 6.67 -6.95
CA PHE A 57 4.88 6.02 -5.66
C PHE A 57 3.60 5.24 -5.39
N ILE A 58 3.71 4.19 -4.57
CA ILE A 58 2.62 3.28 -4.23
C ILE A 58 2.52 3.20 -2.71
N ASP A 59 1.37 3.56 -2.16
CA ASP A 59 1.09 3.29 -0.76
C ASP A 59 0.31 1.97 -0.62
N VAL A 60 0.95 1.02 0.04
CA VAL A 60 0.50 -0.38 0.12
C VAL A 60 -0.61 -0.63 1.12
N HIS A 61 -0.91 0.35 1.98
CA HIS A 61 -1.92 0.24 3.04
C HIS A 61 -2.50 1.62 3.36
N THR A 62 -3.72 1.87 2.94
CA THR A 62 -4.41 3.14 3.20
C THR A 62 -5.89 2.93 3.45
N HIS A 63 -6.53 4.01 3.93
CA HIS A 63 -7.98 4.15 4.02
C HIS A 63 -8.45 5.38 3.22
N VAL A 64 -7.72 5.75 2.17
CA VAL A 64 -8.03 6.88 1.28
C VAL A 64 -9.46 6.76 0.75
N GLY A 65 -10.22 7.85 0.86
CA GLY A 65 -11.62 7.91 0.47
C GLY A 65 -12.61 7.19 1.39
N LEU A 66 -12.13 6.47 2.44
CA LEU A 66 -12.97 5.87 3.48
C LEU A 66 -13.06 6.74 4.75
N TYR A 67 -12.27 7.80 4.82
CA TYR A 67 -12.34 8.87 5.80
C TYR A 67 -12.47 10.18 5.03
N ASP A 68 -13.70 10.67 4.88
CA ASP A 68 -13.93 11.98 4.23
C ASP A 68 -13.45 13.09 5.17
N GLU A 69 -12.32 13.71 4.83
CA GLU A 69 -11.71 14.74 5.66
C GLU A 69 -12.64 15.95 5.81
N GLY A 70 -12.88 16.33 7.07
CA GLY A 70 -13.71 17.49 7.41
C GLY A 70 -15.19 17.21 7.69
N THR A 71 -15.69 15.98 7.47
CA THR A 71 -17.09 15.62 7.70
C THR A 71 -17.34 14.88 9.03
N GLY A 72 -16.30 14.60 9.80
CA GLY A 72 -16.39 13.95 11.12
C GLY A 72 -16.87 12.49 11.01
N TRP A 73 -17.74 12.08 11.96
CA TRP A 73 -18.19 10.68 12.02
C TRP A 73 -18.99 10.24 10.79
N ALA A 74 -19.72 11.14 10.18
CA ALA A 74 -20.55 10.83 9.00
C ALA A 74 -19.72 10.48 7.76
N GLY A 75 -18.48 10.95 7.68
CA GLY A 75 -17.54 10.61 6.60
C GLY A 75 -16.59 9.46 6.94
N ASN A 76 -16.83 8.74 8.05
CA ASN A 76 -15.98 7.63 8.48
C ASN A 76 -16.62 6.28 8.14
N ASP A 77 -16.32 5.78 6.94
CA ASP A 77 -16.79 4.50 6.41
C ASP A 77 -15.72 3.40 6.44
N ALA A 78 -14.59 3.64 7.11
CA ALA A 78 -13.50 2.67 7.13
C ALA A 78 -13.79 1.42 7.97
N ASN A 79 -14.71 1.49 8.94
CA ASN A 79 -14.95 0.38 9.87
C ASN A 79 -16.44 0.07 10.01
N GLU A 80 -16.87 -1.05 9.42
CA GLU A 80 -18.16 -1.65 9.78
C GLU A 80 -18.04 -2.33 11.14
N THR A 81 -18.92 -1.99 12.09
CA THR A 81 -18.85 -2.50 13.46
C THR A 81 -20.12 -3.20 13.95
N ILE A 82 -21.08 -3.44 13.06
CA ILE A 82 -22.33 -4.13 13.39
C ILE A 82 -22.08 -5.58 13.83
N ASP A 83 -21.04 -6.20 13.29
CA ASP A 83 -20.60 -7.56 13.62
C ASP A 83 -19.07 -7.58 13.76
N ILE A 84 -18.53 -8.50 14.52
CA ILE A 84 -17.09 -8.69 14.72
C ILE A 84 -16.38 -9.30 13.49
N SER A 85 -17.15 -9.89 12.59
CA SER A 85 -16.69 -10.57 11.38
C SER A 85 -17.60 -10.22 10.20
N THR A 86 -17.07 -9.43 9.27
CA THR A 86 -17.80 -8.90 8.10
C THR A 86 -17.05 -9.20 6.79
N PRO A 87 -16.76 -10.48 6.47
CA PRO A 87 -15.93 -10.82 5.31
C PRO A 87 -16.52 -10.38 3.97
N HIS A 88 -17.84 -10.20 3.87
CA HIS A 88 -18.59 -9.82 2.69
C HIS A 88 -18.60 -8.31 2.40
N VAL A 89 -18.13 -7.49 3.33
CA VAL A 89 -18.00 -6.04 3.13
C VAL A 89 -16.83 -5.76 2.18
N ARG A 90 -16.99 -4.77 1.30
CA ARG A 90 -15.96 -4.37 0.34
C ARG A 90 -15.55 -2.92 0.57
N SER A 91 -14.25 -2.65 0.67
CA SER A 91 -13.77 -1.26 0.76
C SER A 91 -14.21 -0.42 -0.44
N LEU A 92 -14.34 -1.04 -1.62
CA LEU A 92 -14.77 -0.36 -2.85
C LEU A 92 -16.11 0.38 -2.69
N ASP A 93 -17.03 -0.16 -1.90
CA ASP A 93 -18.39 0.38 -1.76
C ASP A 93 -18.44 1.64 -0.86
N GLY A 94 -17.40 1.87 -0.05
CA GLY A 94 -17.32 3.05 0.84
C GLY A 94 -16.42 4.16 0.33
N ILE A 95 -15.71 3.98 -0.80
CA ILE A 95 -14.74 4.96 -1.27
C ILE A 95 -15.45 6.18 -1.90
N LEU A 96 -15.12 7.38 -1.41
CA LEU A 96 -15.45 8.65 -2.04
C LEU A 96 -14.33 9.06 -3.02
N PRO A 97 -14.52 8.97 -4.35
CA PRO A 97 -13.48 9.29 -5.33
C PRO A 97 -13.05 10.76 -5.35
N LEU A 98 -13.89 11.65 -4.83
CA LEU A 98 -13.63 13.09 -4.78
C LEU A 98 -12.99 13.55 -3.45
N ASP A 99 -12.68 12.61 -2.56
CA ASP A 99 -11.95 12.92 -1.33
C ASP A 99 -10.63 13.64 -1.64
N SER A 100 -10.30 14.65 -0.81
CA SER A 100 -9.11 15.50 -1.02
C SER A 100 -7.81 14.71 -0.98
N SER A 101 -7.76 13.60 -0.27
CA SER A 101 -6.59 12.74 -0.16
C SER A 101 -6.12 12.15 -1.49
N PHE A 102 -7.02 11.92 -2.45
CA PHE A 102 -6.62 11.53 -3.81
C PHE A 102 -5.83 12.63 -4.52
N ARG A 103 -6.27 13.89 -4.38
CA ARG A 103 -5.53 15.04 -4.93
C ARG A 103 -4.18 15.22 -4.24
N ASP A 104 -4.13 15.09 -2.92
CA ASP A 104 -2.91 15.19 -2.14
C ASP A 104 -1.91 14.09 -2.51
N ALA A 105 -2.40 12.87 -2.78
CA ALA A 105 -1.59 11.78 -3.31
C ALA A 105 -0.95 12.15 -4.66
N LEU A 106 -1.74 12.66 -5.63
CA LEU A 106 -1.23 13.09 -6.93
C LEU A 106 -0.19 14.21 -6.83
N GLN A 107 -0.44 15.20 -5.96
CA GLN A 107 0.47 16.32 -5.70
C GLN A 107 1.78 15.88 -5.03
N SER A 108 1.81 14.66 -4.51
CA SER A 108 2.98 14.05 -3.86
C SER A 108 3.61 12.93 -4.68
N GLY A 109 3.19 12.78 -5.96
CA GLY A 109 3.76 11.79 -6.88
C GLY A 109 3.31 10.35 -6.61
N ILE A 110 2.23 10.16 -5.81
CA ILE A 110 1.65 8.85 -5.54
C ILE A 110 0.57 8.57 -6.57
N THR A 111 0.72 7.52 -7.35
CA THR A 111 -0.16 7.19 -8.49
C THR A 111 -1.06 5.99 -8.22
N THR A 112 -0.75 5.20 -7.21
CA THR A 112 -1.50 3.98 -6.88
C THR A 112 -1.59 3.83 -5.36
N VAL A 113 -2.77 3.48 -4.87
CA VAL A 113 -3.02 3.19 -3.45
C VAL A 113 -3.78 1.89 -3.29
N HIS A 114 -3.46 1.17 -2.22
CA HIS A 114 -4.23 0.02 -1.78
C HIS A 114 -5.15 0.45 -0.65
N ILE A 115 -6.45 0.32 -0.86
CA ILE A 115 -7.49 0.75 0.06
C ILE A 115 -8.13 -0.47 0.72
N MET A 116 -8.20 -0.45 2.03
CA MET A 116 -8.73 -1.56 2.81
C MET A 116 -9.60 -1.08 3.97
N PRO A 117 -10.50 -1.94 4.48
CA PRO A 117 -11.21 -1.65 5.72
C PRO A 117 -10.24 -1.45 6.89
N GLY A 118 -10.65 -0.68 7.87
CA GLY A 118 -9.90 -0.49 9.11
C GLY A 118 -9.75 -1.80 9.90
N SER A 119 -9.25 -1.69 11.12
CA SER A 119 -8.90 -2.83 11.96
C SER A 119 -9.83 -3.01 13.18
N ALA A 120 -11.05 -2.45 13.13
CA ALA A 120 -12.03 -2.63 14.20
C ALA A 120 -12.50 -4.09 14.32
N ASN A 121 -12.75 -4.74 13.17
CA ASN A 121 -13.25 -6.12 13.12
C ASN A 121 -12.11 -7.14 13.01
N VAL A 122 -12.36 -8.33 13.55
CA VAL A 122 -11.45 -9.48 13.37
C VAL A 122 -11.34 -9.87 11.90
N ILE A 123 -12.45 -9.86 11.16
CA ILE A 123 -12.47 -9.94 9.69
C ILE A 123 -13.22 -8.70 9.19
N GLY A 124 -12.50 -7.80 8.51
CA GLY A 124 -13.02 -6.49 8.09
C GLY A 124 -13.67 -6.48 6.71
N GLY A 125 -13.30 -7.40 5.83
CA GLY A 125 -13.80 -7.42 4.45
C GLY A 125 -12.72 -7.40 3.38
N THR A 126 -13.12 -7.23 2.12
CA THR A 126 -12.20 -7.23 0.98
C THR A 126 -11.60 -5.85 0.71
N THR A 127 -10.41 -5.88 0.12
CA THR A 127 -9.62 -4.69 -0.21
C THR A 127 -9.58 -4.48 -1.72
N CYS A 128 -9.25 -3.26 -2.17
CA CYS A 128 -9.04 -2.94 -3.58
C CYS A 128 -7.81 -2.08 -3.82
N ILE A 129 -7.28 -2.14 -5.04
CA ILE A 129 -6.17 -1.29 -5.51
C ILE A 129 -6.73 -0.34 -6.55
N VAL A 130 -6.45 0.96 -6.39
CA VAL A 130 -6.94 1.99 -7.29
C VAL A 130 -5.83 2.94 -7.73
N LYS A 131 -6.00 3.53 -8.91
CA LYS A 131 -5.22 4.70 -9.34
C LYS A 131 -5.72 5.93 -8.58
N THR A 132 -4.83 6.86 -8.32
CA THR A 132 -5.17 8.08 -7.55
C THR A 132 -5.85 9.15 -8.39
N HIS A 133 -6.03 8.93 -9.69
CA HIS A 133 -6.66 9.87 -10.61
C HIS A 133 -8.00 9.37 -11.13
N GLY A 134 -9.03 10.18 -10.97
CA GLY A 134 -10.37 9.94 -11.49
C GLY A 134 -11.45 10.58 -10.60
N ASN A 135 -12.69 10.44 -11.04
CA ASN A 135 -13.89 10.86 -10.32
C ASN A 135 -14.96 9.75 -10.30
N ASN A 136 -14.59 8.57 -10.75
CA ASN A 136 -15.45 7.39 -10.81
C ASN A 136 -14.63 6.20 -10.40
N ILE A 137 -15.02 5.52 -9.34
CA ILE A 137 -14.22 4.48 -8.71
C ILE A 137 -14.00 3.27 -9.61
N GLU A 138 -14.96 2.92 -10.46
CA GLU A 138 -14.83 1.80 -11.41
C GLU A 138 -13.73 2.08 -12.44
N LYS A 139 -13.54 3.35 -12.84
CA LYS A 139 -12.48 3.78 -13.77
C LYS A 139 -11.12 3.92 -13.10
N MET A 140 -11.10 4.13 -11.78
CA MET A 140 -9.87 4.18 -10.99
C MET A 140 -9.41 2.77 -10.58
N LEU A 141 -10.29 1.78 -10.64
CA LEU A 141 -10.05 0.44 -10.14
C LEU A 141 -8.98 -0.30 -10.95
N LEU A 142 -7.93 -0.76 -10.26
CA LEU A 142 -6.88 -1.60 -10.84
C LEU A 142 -7.09 -3.09 -10.50
N LYS A 143 -7.56 -3.38 -9.28
CA LYS A 143 -7.79 -4.76 -8.82
C LYS A 143 -8.80 -4.83 -7.68
N GLU A 144 -9.79 -5.72 -7.78
CA GLU A 144 -10.75 -6.07 -6.74
C GLU A 144 -11.25 -7.52 -6.92
N PRO A 145 -11.35 -8.35 -5.88
CA PRO A 145 -10.74 -8.11 -4.58
C PRO A 145 -9.20 -8.24 -4.63
N ALA A 146 -8.49 -7.40 -3.86
CA ALA A 146 -7.04 -7.42 -3.78
C ALA A 146 -6.50 -8.16 -2.54
N GLY A 147 -7.38 -8.47 -1.58
CA GLY A 147 -7.07 -9.23 -0.37
C GLY A 147 -8.26 -9.29 0.58
N LEU A 148 -8.11 -10.10 1.63
CA LEU A 148 -9.05 -10.18 2.76
C LEU A 148 -8.40 -9.55 3.98
N LYS A 149 -8.99 -8.45 4.51
CA LYS A 149 -8.50 -7.76 5.71
C LYS A 149 -8.90 -8.54 6.96
N ILE A 150 -7.90 -8.80 7.80
CA ILE A 150 -8.02 -9.41 9.13
C ILE A 150 -7.30 -8.50 10.13
N ALA A 151 -7.76 -8.45 11.37
CA ALA A 151 -7.07 -7.72 12.42
C ALA A 151 -6.91 -8.55 13.70
N LEU A 152 -5.70 -8.51 14.24
CA LEU A 152 -5.33 -9.04 15.56
C LEU A 152 -5.01 -7.89 16.52
N GLY A 153 -4.75 -8.21 17.77
CA GLY A 153 -4.23 -7.27 18.75
C GLY A 153 -5.27 -6.39 19.41
N GLU A 154 -4.87 -5.14 19.65
CA GLU A 154 -5.58 -4.24 20.57
C GLU A 154 -6.87 -3.65 19.96
N ASN A 155 -6.88 -3.39 18.64
CA ASN A 155 -8.00 -2.71 17.99
C ASN A 155 -9.31 -3.53 18.09
N PRO A 156 -9.41 -4.78 17.60
CA PRO A 156 -10.65 -5.54 17.74
C PRO A 156 -11.01 -5.83 19.20
N LYS A 157 -10.00 -5.98 20.09
CA LYS A 157 -10.25 -6.12 21.52
C LYS A 157 -10.96 -4.90 22.11
N SER A 158 -10.47 -3.69 21.80
CA SER A 158 -11.00 -2.46 22.40
C SER A 158 -12.38 -2.11 21.84
N ILE A 159 -12.59 -2.27 20.55
CA ILE A 159 -13.85 -1.90 19.90
C ILE A 159 -14.98 -2.81 20.33
N HIS A 160 -14.80 -4.13 20.26
CA HIS A 160 -15.87 -5.07 20.55
C HIS A 160 -16.05 -5.38 22.05
N SER A 161 -15.17 -4.85 22.93
CA SER A 161 -15.37 -4.91 24.40
C SER A 161 -16.14 -3.73 24.97
N LYS A 162 -16.26 -2.63 24.23
CA LYS A 162 -16.97 -1.42 24.70
C LYS A 162 -18.46 -1.71 24.90
N GLY A 163 -18.99 -1.34 26.07
CA GLY A 163 -20.42 -1.50 26.40
C GLY A 163 -20.87 -2.92 26.72
N LYS A 164 -19.98 -3.89 26.81
CA LYS A 164 -20.25 -5.28 27.18
C LYS A 164 -19.53 -5.62 28.48
N ASN A 165 -20.17 -6.41 29.35
CA ASN A 165 -19.55 -6.94 30.57
C ASN A 165 -18.51 -8.05 30.32
N SER A 166 -18.12 -8.26 29.05
CA SER A 166 -17.17 -9.27 28.61
C SER A 166 -16.05 -8.66 27.80
N SER A 167 -14.81 -9.05 28.06
CA SER A 167 -13.64 -8.66 27.31
C SER A 167 -13.32 -9.68 26.22
N ILE A 168 -12.96 -9.21 25.04
CA ILE A 168 -12.41 -10.06 23.97
C ILE A 168 -10.92 -10.25 24.21
N THR A 169 -10.45 -11.49 24.21
CA THR A 169 -9.04 -11.84 24.39
C THR A 169 -8.38 -12.19 23.05
N ARG A 170 -7.03 -12.16 22.99
CA ARG A 170 -6.28 -12.68 21.83
C ARG A 170 -6.64 -14.14 21.52
N MET A 171 -6.87 -14.96 22.55
CA MET A 171 -7.33 -16.34 22.37
C MET A 171 -8.69 -16.40 21.69
N GLY A 172 -9.65 -15.55 22.12
CA GLY A 172 -10.99 -15.46 21.55
C GLY A 172 -10.97 -14.99 20.09
N ILE A 173 -10.12 -14.01 19.75
CA ILE A 173 -9.92 -13.56 18.37
C ILE A 173 -9.43 -14.72 17.48
N MET A 174 -8.41 -15.45 17.93
CA MET A 174 -7.89 -16.60 17.17
C MET A 174 -8.90 -17.74 17.09
N GLY A 175 -9.71 -17.97 18.15
CA GLY A 175 -10.81 -18.93 18.14
C GLY A 175 -11.87 -18.58 17.09
N LEU A 176 -12.29 -17.30 17.05
CA LEU A 176 -13.25 -16.81 16.06
C LEU A 176 -12.73 -16.96 14.62
N LEU A 177 -11.46 -16.64 14.38
CA LEU A 177 -10.85 -16.81 13.06
C LEU A 177 -10.89 -18.26 12.62
N ARG A 178 -10.44 -19.20 13.49
CA ARG A 178 -10.45 -20.62 13.19
C ARG A 178 -11.86 -21.13 12.92
N GLU A 179 -12.81 -20.79 13.78
CA GLU A 179 -14.21 -21.17 13.60
C GLU A 179 -14.77 -20.69 12.28
N THR A 180 -14.49 -19.41 11.90
CA THR A 180 -15.01 -18.84 10.67
C THR A 180 -14.39 -19.50 9.43
N PHE A 181 -13.08 -19.75 9.43
CA PHE A 181 -12.41 -20.44 8.32
C PHE A 181 -12.79 -21.91 8.24
N TYR A 182 -12.94 -22.59 9.39
CA TYR A 182 -13.44 -23.98 9.44
C TYR A 182 -14.85 -24.08 8.87
N ARG A 183 -15.75 -23.15 9.23
CA ARG A 183 -17.10 -23.09 8.67
C ARG A 183 -17.08 -22.87 7.15
N ALA A 184 -16.16 -22.06 6.64
CA ALA A 184 -16.03 -21.84 5.19
C ALA A 184 -15.56 -23.10 4.44
N ILE A 185 -14.67 -23.93 5.05
CA ILE A 185 -14.22 -25.20 4.48
C ILE A 185 -15.37 -26.21 4.40
N HIS A 186 -16.24 -26.25 5.42
CA HIS A 186 -17.35 -27.20 5.55
C HIS A 186 -18.71 -26.59 5.19
N CYS A 187 -18.70 -25.51 4.38
CA CYS A 187 -19.92 -24.83 3.98
C CYS A 187 -20.67 -25.67 2.93
N ASP A 188 -21.87 -26.15 3.27
CA ASP A 188 -22.75 -26.90 2.36
C ASP A 188 -23.22 -26.06 1.16
N ASN A 189 -23.21 -24.72 1.30
CA ASN A 189 -23.50 -23.78 0.24
C ASN A 189 -22.24 -22.97 -0.15
N PRO A 190 -21.45 -23.45 -1.12
CA PRO A 190 -20.26 -22.73 -1.57
C PRO A 190 -20.58 -21.36 -2.18
N ASP A 191 -21.82 -21.09 -2.56
CA ASP A 191 -22.29 -19.80 -3.08
C ASP A 191 -22.74 -18.82 -1.99
N SER A 192 -22.52 -19.18 -0.71
CA SER A 192 -22.82 -18.28 0.40
C SER A 192 -22.04 -16.95 0.23
N PHE A 193 -22.76 -15.89 -0.08
CA PHE A 193 -22.18 -14.55 -0.31
C PHE A 193 -21.22 -14.11 0.80
N ARG A 194 -21.59 -14.38 2.06
CA ARG A 194 -20.77 -14.02 3.23
C ARG A 194 -19.45 -14.78 3.27
N MET A 195 -19.38 -16.03 2.78
CA MET A 195 -18.20 -16.89 2.87
C MET A 195 -17.28 -16.79 1.65
N GLN A 196 -17.75 -16.24 0.53
CA GLN A 196 -16.98 -16.16 -0.71
C GLN A 196 -15.57 -15.54 -0.54
N PRO A 197 -15.36 -14.43 0.18
CA PRO A 197 -14.03 -13.87 0.34
C PRO A 197 -13.07 -14.80 1.12
N ILE A 198 -13.60 -15.55 2.09
CA ILE A 198 -12.81 -16.52 2.86
C ILE A 198 -12.46 -17.72 1.97
N ILE A 199 -13.41 -18.22 1.17
CA ILE A 199 -13.17 -19.30 0.21
C ILE A 199 -12.09 -18.90 -0.81
N LYS A 200 -12.12 -17.67 -1.33
CA LYS A 200 -11.05 -17.14 -2.20
C LYS A 200 -9.70 -17.10 -1.50
N ALA A 201 -9.66 -16.71 -0.22
CA ALA A 201 -8.42 -16.71 0.56
C ALA A 201 -7.89 -18.15 0.79
N LEU A 202 -8.76 -19.10 1.12
CA LEU A 202 -8.43 -20.54 1.26
C LEU A 202 -7.89 -21.14 -0.04
N LYS A 203 -8.43 -20.73 -1.19
CA LYS A 203 -7.94 -21.12 -2.52
C LYS A 203 -6.67 -20.37 -2.95
N ARG A 204 -6.18 -19.42 -2.14
CA ARG A 204 -5.05 -18.53 -2.44
C ARG A 204 -5.27 -17.65 -3.69
N GLU A 205 -6.53 -17.42 -4.07
CA GLU A 205 -6.88 -16.49 -5.15
C GLU A 205 -6.64 -15.03 -4.72
N ILE A 206 -6.79 -14.75 -3.41
CA ILE A 206 -6.47 -13.48 -2.78
C ILE A 206 -5.63 -13.71 -1.51
N PRO A 207 -4.68 -12.81 -1.20
CA PRO A 207 -3.95 -12.89 0.06
C PRO A 207 -4.82 -12.52 1.26
N VAL A 208 -4.46 -13.05 2.44
CA VAL A 208 -4.93 -12.50 3.72
C VAL A 208 -3.97 -11.39 4.18
N ARG A 209 -4.53 -10.26 4.57
CA ARG A 209 -3.81 -9.07 5.00
C ARG A 209 -4.09 -8.82 6.47
N ILE A 210 -3.13 -9.23 7.31
CA ILE A 210 -3.34 -9.30 8.75
C ILE A 210 -2.67 -8.13 9.46
N HIS A 211 -3.49 -7.24 10.04
CA HIS A 211 -3.06 -6.19 10.96
C HIS A 211 -2.46 -6.82 12.22
N ALA A 212 -1.19 -6.61 12.46
CA ALA A 212 -0.50 -7.05 13.66
C ALA A 212 0.71 -6.15 13.96
N HIS A 213 0.72 -5.56 15.17
CA HIS A 213 1.82 -4.71 15.64
C HIS A 213 2.85 -5.49 16.44
N ARG A 214 2.39 -6.31 17.39
CA ARG A 214 3.24 -7.00 18.35
C ARG A 214 3.83 -8.29 17.77
N ALA A 215 5.02 -8.65 18.21
CA ALA A 215 5.70 -9.86 17.78
C ALA A 215 4.86 -11.12 18.04
N ASP A 216 4.19 -11.22 19.19
CA ASP A 216 3.32 -12.38 19.53
C ASP A 216 2.05 -12.45 18.66
N ASP A 217 1.46 -11.31 18.26
CA ASP A 217 0.34 -11.27 17.33
C ASP A 217 0.81 -11.63 15.90
N ILE A 218 1.99 -11.16 15.47
CA ILE A 218 2.60 -11.55 14.20
C ILE A 218 2.85 -13.06 14.15
N MET A 219 3.42 -13.64 15.19
CA MET A 219 3.61 -15.10 15.31
C MET A 219 2.27 -15.86 15.27
N SER A 220 1.21 -15.28 15.85
CA SER A 220 -0.13 -15.87 15.79
C SER A 220 -0.72 -15.83 14.39
N ALA A 221 -0.50 -14.72 13.66
CA ALA A 221 -0.89 -14.59 12.25
C ALA A 221 -0.18 -15.64 11.37
N MET A 222 1.12 -15.86 11.61
CA MET A 222 1.88 -16.89 10.88
C MET A 222 1.36 -18.30 11.14
N ARG A 223 1.13 -18.67 12.41
CA ARG A 223 0.54 -19.99 12.75
C ARG A 223 -0.83 -20.19 12.11
N PHE A 224 -1.66 -19.14 12.10
CA PHE A 224 -2.96 -19.19 11.44
C PHE A 224 -2.85 -19.40 9.94
N ALA A 225 -1.93 -18.69 9.30
CA ALA A 225 -1.68 -18.85 7.87
C ALA A 225 -1.16 -20.26 7.52
N ASP A 226 -0.31 -20.84 8.35
CA ASP A 226 0.15 -22.23 8.17
C ASP A 226 -1.00 -23.24 8.31
N GLU A 227 -1.84 -23.07 9.35
CA GLU A 227 -2.96 -23.96 9.64
C GLU A 227 -3.95 -24.06 8.47
N PHE A 228 -4.16 -22.97 7.74
CA PHE A 228 -5.11 -22.89 6.63
C PHE A 228 -4.43 -22.73 5.25
N ASN A 229 -3.11 -22.86 5.15
CA ASN A 229 -2.33 -22.73 3.91
C ASN A 229 -2.61 -21.40 3.15
N LEU A 230 -2.60 -20.28 3.85
CA LEU A 230 -2.96 -18.96 3.30
C LEU A 230 -1.76 -18.22 2.69
N ASP A 231 -2.02 -17.36 1.70
CA ASP A 231 -1.05 -16.36 1.24
C ASP A 231 -1.09 -15.15 2.19
N LEU A 232 -0.11 -15.07 3.10
CA LEU A 232 -0.07 -14.08 4.19
C LEU A 232 0.68 -12.81 3.81
N ARG A 233 0.09 -11.67 4.14
CA ARG A 233 0.75 -10.36 4.21
C ARG A 233 0.57 -9.79 5.61
N ILE A 234 1.66 -9.32 6.24
CA ILE A 234 1.60 -8.68 7.56
C ILE A 234 1.53 -7.16 7.36
N GLU A 235 0.49 -6.57 7.96
CA GLU A 235 0.30 -5.13 7.98
C GLU A 235 0.84 -4.54 9.28
N HIS A 236 1.47 -3.36 9.19
CA HIS A 236 2.12 -2.58 10.25
C HIS A 236 3.43 -3.18 10.77
N CYS A 237 3.49 -4.46 11.11
CA CYS A 237 4.72 -5.17 11.49
C CYS A 237 5.62 -4.41 12.49
N THR A 238 5.03 -3.66 13.43
CA THR A 238 5.73 -2.67 14.28
C THR A 238 6.86 -3.28 15.12
N GLU A 239 6.66 -4.47 15.67
CA GLU A 239 7.66 -5.22 16.43
C GLU A 239 8.36 -6.31 15.58
N GLY A 240 8.24 -6.24 14.25
CA GLY A 240 8.88 -7.23 13.36
C GLY A 240 10.38 -7.32 13.53
N HIS A 241 11.04 -6.21 13.90
CA HIS A 241 12.47 -6.18 14.17
C HIS A 241 12.91 -7.09 15.34
N LEU A 242 11.99 -7.51 16.21
CA LEU A 242 12.26 -8.45 17.31
C LEU A 242 12.26 -9.91 16.86
N ILE A 243 11.74 -10.21 15.66
CA ILE A 243 11.58 -11.55 15.09
C ILE A 243 11.96 -11.56 13.60
N ALA A 244 12.94 -10.75 13.22
CA ALA A 244 13.33 -10.54 11.83
C ALA A 244 13.79 -11.81 11.12
N ASP A 245 14.53 -12.67 11.83
CA ASP A 245 14.97 -14.00 11.40
C ASP A 245 13.78 -14.90 11.05
N VAL A 246 12.77 -14.95 11.91
CA VAL A 246 11.55 -15.76 11.68
C VAL A 246 10.77 -15.27 10.45
N LEU A 247 10.69 -13.94 10.25
CA LEU A 247 10.02 -13.34 9.10
C LEU A 247 10.76 -13.66 7.79
N GLN A 248 12.09 -13.63 7.82
CA GLN A 248 12.94 -13.94 6.69
C GLN A 248 12.85 -15.42 6.31
N ASP A 249 12.94 -16.33 7.28
CA ASP A 249 12.89 -17.79 7.05
C ASP A 249 11.59 -18.20 6.33
N ARG A 250 10.52 -17.44 6.49
CA ARG A 250 9.23 -17.65 5.83
C ARG A 250 9.06 -16.88 4.51
N GLY A 251 10.02 -16.06 4.13
CA GLY A 251 9.97 -15.24 2.91
C GLY A 251 8.76 -14.29 2.88
N LEU A 252 8.37 -13.75 4.05
CA LEU A 252 7.18 -12.90 4.14
C LEU A 252 7.43 -11.52 3.54
N LYS A 253 6.40 -11.01 2.85
CA LYS A 253 6.32 -9.61 2.44
C LYS A 253 5.56 -8.85 3.52
N VAL A 254 6.18 -7.80 4.07
CA VAL A 254 5.60 -7.03 5.16
C VAL A 254 5.38 -5.58 4.76
N CYS A 255 4.36 -4.96 5.34
CA CYS A 255 4.14 -3.53 5.31
C CYS A 255 4.50 -2.95 6.67
N VAL A 256 5.36 -1.91 6.71
CA VAL A 256 5.77 -1.25 7.95
C VAL A 256 5.26 0.19 7.96
N GLY A 257 4.56 0.56 9.00
CA GLY A 257 3.95 1.89 9.23
C GLY A 257 2.57 1.78 9.91
N PRO A 258 1.98 2.92 10.33
CA PRO A 258 2.48 4.28 10.26
C PRO A 258 3.52 4.57 11.34
N THR A 259 4.73 4.94 10.96
CA THR A 259 5.78 5.24 11.95
C THR A 259 5.83 6.72 12.32
N LEU A 260 5.43 7.60 11.39
CA LEU A 260 5.31 9.05 11.58
C LEU A 260 4.01 9.40 12.34
N THR A 261 3.84 8.80 13.52
CA THR A 261 2.70 9.03 14.41
C THR A 261 3.14 8.94 15.87
N ARG A 262 2.32 9.44 16.79
CA ARG A 262 2.57 9.23 18.23
C ARG A 262 2.36 7.75 18.61
N ARG A 263 2.90 7.34 19.78
CA ARG A 263 2.59 6.04 20.39
C ARG A 263 1.26 6.12 21.13
N SER A 264 0.15 5.93 20.42
CA SER A 264 -1.22 6.15 20.95
C SER A 264 -1.80 4.95 21.68
N LYS A 265 -1.17 3.77 21.60
CA LYS A 265 -1.64 2.50 22.20
C LYS A 265 -0.46 1.64 22.63
N VAL A 266 -0.72 0.68 23.53
CA VAL A 266 0.33 -0.15 24.15
C VAL A 266 1.11 -0.98 23.13
N GLU A 267 0.46 -1.49 22.10
CA GLU A 267 1.12 -2.28 21.04
C GLU A 267 2.10 -1.46 20.18
N LEU A 268 2.13 -0.13 20.31
CA LEU A 268 3.09 0.75 19.65
C LEU A 268 4.29 1.13 20.54
N ARG A 269 4.42 0.57 21.74
CA ARG A 269 5.48 0.94 22.71
C ARG A 269 6.89 0.77 22.14
N HIS A 270 7.13 -0.25 21.31
CA HIS A 270 8.42 -0.56 20.70
C HIS A 270 8.56 -0.04 19.26
N LYS A 271 7.64 0.85 18.83
CA LYS A 271 7.70 1.47 17.52
C LYS A 271 9.00 2.26 17.34
N THR A 272 9.76 1.93 16.30
CA THR A 272 11.05 2.55 15.98
C THR A 272 11.27 2.61 14.47
N TRP A 273 11.94 3.65 14.00
CA TRP A 273 12.35 3.76 12.61
C TRP A 273 13.42 2.74 12.20
N LYS A 274 14.16 2.18 13.14
CA LYS A 274 15.15 1.12 12.90
C LYS A 274 14.53 -0.19 12.40
N THR A 275 13.22 -0.38 12.56
CA THR A 275 12.52 -1.58 12.09
C THR A 275 12.75 -1.82 10.59
N TYR A 276 12.75 -0.76 9.78
CA TYR A 276 12.95 -0.86 8.33
C TYR A 276 14.32 -1.43 7.97
N ASP A 277 15.38 -0.87 8.54
CA ASP A 277 16.75 -1.30 8.30
C ASP A 277 17.02 -2.73 8.81
N ILE A 278 16.56 -3.04 10.02
CA ILE A 278 16.75 -4.37 10.64
C ILE A 278 16.08 -5.45 9.78
N LEU A 279 14.83 -5.25 9.38
CA LEU A 279 14.10 -6.20 8.53
C LEU A 279 14.74 -6.36 7.15
N THR A 280 15.14 -5.24 6.53
CA THR A 280 15.78 -5.25 5.21
C THR A 280 17.14 -5.96 5.25
N LYS A 281 17.97 -5.73 6.29
CA LYS A 281 19.23 -6.44 6.48
C LYS A 281 19.05 -7.93 6.74
N ALA A 282 17.96 -8.32 7.36
CA ALA A 282 17.59 -9.73 7.51
C ALA A 282 17.09 -10.37 6.19
N GLY A 283 16.87 -9.58 5.11
CA GLY A 283 16.40 -10.09 3.82
C GLY A 283 14.88 -10.09 3.65
N VAL A 284 14.14 -9.44 4.56
CA VAL A 284 12.68 -9.31 4.45
C VAL A 284 12.31 -8.21 3.44
N GLU A 285 11.37 -8.46 2.54
CA GLU A 285 10.80 -7.43 1.65
C GLU A 285 9.89 -6.48 2.44
N VAL A 286 10.33 -5.22 2.60
CA VAL A 286 9.65 -4.21 3.41
C VAL A 286 9.02 -3.14 2.52
N SER A 287 7.71 -3.05 2.52
CA SER A 287 6.96 -1.91 1.97
C SER A 287 6.73 -0.85 3.06
N ILE A 288 6.87 0.43 2.69
CA ILE A 288 6.63 1.57 3.59
C ILE A 288 5.21 2.08 3.35
N THR A 289 4.49 2.44 4.42
CA THR A 289 3.13 2.95 4.32
C THR A 289 2.86 4.12 5.23
N THR A 290 1.89 4.94 4.84
CA THR A 290 1.34 6.02 5.67
C THR A 290 0.23 5.56 6.59
N ASP A 291 -0.52 4.49 6.21
CA ASP A 291 -1.76 4.13 6.89
C ASP A 291 -2.71 5.37 6.95
N HIS A 292 -2.79 6.11 5.81
CA HIS A 292 -3.64 7.30 5.76
C HIS A 292 -5.05 7.00 6.30
N PRO A 293 -5.60 7.84 7.19
CA PRO A 293 -5.19 9.21 7.54
C PRO A 293 -4.26 9.32 8.77
N TYR A 294 -3.79 8.22 9.35
CA TYR A 294 -2.94 8.28 10.56
C TYR A 294 -1.62 9.03 10.33
N THR A 295 -0.98 8.82 9.20
CA THR A 295 -0.02 9.73 8.59
C THR A 295 -0.65 10.22 7.28
N PRO A 296 -0.78 11.54 7.05
CA PRO A 296 -1.34 12.02 5.79
C PRO A 296 -0.57 11.50 4.58
N ILE A 297 -1.31 11.12 3.52
CA ILE A 297 -0.79 10.41 2.35
C ILE A 297 0.41 11.10 1.69
N GLN A 298 0.41 12.44 1.66
CA GLN A 298 1.47 13.26 1.07
C GLN A 298 2.84 13.10 1.72
N TYR A 299 2.93 12.44 2.88
CA TYR A 299 4.19 12.23 3.59
C TYR A 299 4.82 10.84 3.38
N LEU A 300 4.38 10.08 2.37
CA LEU A 300 4.95 8.77 2.08
C LEU A 300 6.46 8.83 1.80
N ASN A 301 6.91 9.78 0.97
CA ASN A 301 8.33 10.01 0.70
C ASN A 301 9.10 10.50 1.94
N VAL A 302 8.45 11.26 2.82
CA VAL A 302 9.04 11.69 4.09
C VAL A 302 9.24 10.51 5.03
N CYS A 303 8.29 9.56 5.09
CA CYS A 303 8.45 8.32 5.85
C CYS A 303 9.67 7.53 5.36
N ALA A 304 9.84 7.39 4.03
CA ALA A 304 11.00 6.74 3.43
C ALA A 304 12.32 7.48 3.73
N ALA A 305 12.32 8.83 3.63
CA ALA A 305 13.49 9.65 3.95
C ALA A 305 13.89 9.55 5.43
N ILE A 306 12.94 9.48 6.35
CA ILE A 306 13.22 9.27 7.78
C ILE A 306 13.77 7.86 8.02
N ALA A 307 13.21 6.83 7.39
CA ALA A 307 13.74 5.47 7.49
C ALA A 307 15.20 5.41 7.01
N MET A 308 15.53 6.13 5.90
CA MET A 308 16.89 6.28 5.40
C MET A 308 17.80 6.98 6.42
N ARG A 309 17.36 8.08 7.02
CA ARG A 309 18.11 8.78 8.07
C ARG A 309 18.42 7.86 9.28
N GLU A 310 17.55 6.91 9.56
CA GLU A 310 17.69 5.96 10.69
C GLU A 310 18.39 4.64 10.30
N GLY A 311 19.01 4.60 9.11
CA GLY A 311 19.94 3.54 8.70
C GLY A 311 19.57 2.76 7.44
N LEU A 312 18.33 2.88 6.94
CA LEU A 312 17.92 2.18 5.72
C LEU A 312 18.68 2.73 4.51
N GLU A 313 19.21 1.87 3.66
CA GLU A 313 19.88 2.26 2.40
C GLU A 313 18.91 3.01 1.48
N GLU A 314 19.38 4.08 0.80
CA GLU A 314 18.56 4.92 -0.11
C GLU A 314 17.82 4.10 -1.16
N GLN A 315 18.52 3.17 -1.81
CA GLN A 315 17.90 2.30 -2.81
C GLN A 315 16.76 1.47 -2.21
N LYS A 316 16.92 0.97 -0.99
CA LYS A 316 15.90 0.20 -0.26
C LYS A 316 14.72 1.07 0.17
N ALA A 317 14.97 2.32 0.54
CA ALA A 317 13.92 3.29 0.83
C ALA A 317 13.08 3.62 -0.41
N LEU A 318 13.73 3.80 -1.58
CA LEU A 318 13.05 3.98 -2.86
C LEU A 318 12.26 2.72 -3.26
N GLU A 319 12.87 1.55 -3.17
CA GLU A 319 12.19 0.27 -3.42
C GLU A 319 10.95 0.11 -2.53
N GLY A 320 11.04 0.53 -1.26
CA GLY A 320 9.98 0.43 -0.25
C GLY A 320 8.72 1.25 -0.52
N ILE A 321 8.78 2.23 -1.42
CA ILE A 321 7.63 3.05 -1.84
C ILE A 321 7.30 2.91 -3.35
N THR A 322 7.93 1.95 -4.03
CA THR A 322 7.78 1.74 -5.47
C THR A 322 7.59 0.27 -5.82
N ILE A 323 8.69 -0.48 -6.08
CA ILE A 323 8.62 -1.85 -6.58
C ILE A 323 8.22 -2.87 -5.50
N LEU A 324 8.63 -2.69 -4.22
CA LEU A 324 8.26 -3.63 -3.17
C LEU A 324 6.75 -3.59 -2.84
N PRO A 325 6.10 -2.40 -2.70
CA PRO A 325 4.64 -2.35 -2.65
C PRO A 325 3.97 -2.97 -3.89
N ALA A 326 4.48 -2.73 -5.11
CA ALA A 326 3.94 -3.34 -6.32
C ALA A 326 4.00 -4.88 -6.26
N ARG A 327 5.12 -5.46 -5.80
CA ARG A 327 5.28 -6.91 -5.57
C ARG A 327 4.39 -7.43 -4.45
N ASN A 328 4.24 -6.67 -3.37
CA ASN A 328 3.35 -7.02 -2.26
C ASN A 328 1.89 -7.12 -2.72
N LEU A 329 1.50 -6.26 -3.67
CA LEU A 329 0.17 -6.19 -4.26
C LEU A 329 -0.01 -7.10 -5.49
N ASN A 330 1.04 -7.77 -5.97
CA ASN A 330 1.06 -8.56 -7.21
C ASN A 330 0.65 -7.74 -8.46
N ILE A 331 1.16 -6.50 -8.57
CA ILE A 331 0.97 -5.58 -9.71
C ILE A 331 2.29 -5.07 -10.30
N ASP A 332 3.42 -5.66 -9.92
CA ASP A 332 4.76 -5.26 -10.34
C ASP A 332 5.04 -5.46 -11.83
N HIS A 333 4.21 -6.25 -12.51
CA HIS A 333 4.20 -6.37 -13.97
C HIS A 333 3.60 -5.14 -14.67
N LEU A 334 2.86 -4.29 -13.95
CA LEU A 334 2.20 -3.08 -14.48
C LEU A 334 2.94 -1.80 -14.08
N VAL A 335 3.30 -1.67 -12.80
CA VAL A 335 3.81 -0.44 -12.18
C VAL A 335 4.96 -0.70 -11.19
N GLY A 336 5.48 0.34 -10.54
CA GLY A 336 6.49 0.25 -9.47
C GLY A 336 7.94 0.39 -9.95
N SER A 337 8.17 0.43 -11.26
CA SER A 337 9.47 0.73 -11.86
C SER A 337 9.29 1.36 -13.25
N LEU A 338 10.33 2.07 -13.73
CA LEU A 338 10.35 2.60 -15.09
C LEU A 338 11.02 1.57 -16.01
N GLU A 339 10.20 0.81 -16.71
CA GLU A 339 10.61 -0.21 -17.67
C GLU A 339 9.76 -0.12 -18.93
N VAL A 340 10.36 -0.38 -20.10
CA VAL A 340 9.64 -0.41 -21.38
C VAL A 340 8.53 -1.45 -21.31
N GLY A 341 7.33 -1.04 -21.70
CA GLY A 341 6.11 -1.87 -21.68
C GLY A 341 5.24 -1.74 -20.43
N LYS A 342 5.77 -1.22 -19.31
CA LYS A 342 4.97 -0.90 -18.13
C LYS A 342 4.12 0.36 -18.35
N GLN A 343 3.11 0.54 -17.52
CA GLN A 343 2.28 1.75 -17.51
C GLN A 343 3.15 2.97 -17.19
N ALA A 344 2.88 4.07 -17.88
CA ALA A 344 3.55 5.34 -17.63
C ALA A 344 2.93 6.06 -16.43
N ASP A 345 3.11 5.43 -15.27
CA ASP A 345 2.84 5.99 -13.95
C ASP A 345 4.15 6.52 -13.39
N LEU A 346 4.32 7.83 -13.36
CA LEU A 346 5.58 8.46 -12.98
C LEU A 346 5.39 9.88 -12.45
N ALA A 347 6.41 10.37 -11.76
CA ALA A 347 6.48 11.76 -11.36
C ALA A 347 7.82 12.39 -11.74
N VAL A 348 7.76 13.64 -12.22
CA VAL A 348 8.93 14.50 -12.46
C VAL A 348 9.11 15.38 -11.25
N TRP A 349 10.28 15.34 -10.63
CA TRP A 349 10.60 16.04 -9.39
C TRP A 349 11.60 17.16 -9.59
N SER A 350 11.46 18.24 -8.80
CA SER A 350 12.41 19.37 -8.81
C SER A 350 13.82 18.99 -8.32
N TYR A 351 13.88 18.09 -7.33
CA TYR A 351 15.06 17.48 -6.73
C TYR A 351 14.78 16.00 -6.44
N HIS A 352 15.78 15.28 -5.91
CA HIS A 352 15.56 13.92 -5.39
C HIS A 352 14.45 13.94 -4.32
N PRO A 353 13.44 13.02 -4.34
CA PRO A 353 12.24 13.08 -3.51
C PRO A 353 12.49 13.02 -2.01
N PHE A 354 13.69 12.59 -1.57
CA PHE A 354 14.10 12.58 -0.16
C PHE A 354 14.76 13.90 0.28
N TYR A 355 14.97 14.83 -0.62
CA TYR A 355 15.38 16.18 -0.26
C TYR A 355 14.18 16.97 0.23
N PHE A 356 14.30 17.63 1.39
CA PHE A 356 13.16 18.26 2.08
C PHE A 356 12.40 19.30 1.21
N LEU A 357 13.10 20.01 0.33
CA LEU A 357 12.50 21.01 -0.57
C LEU A 357 12.03 20.42 -1.91
N ALA A 358 12.16 19.11 -2.11
CA ALA A 358 11.72 18.47 -3.33
C ALA A 358 10.19 18.49 -3.43
N LYS A 359 9.70 18.77 -4.63
CA LYS A 359 8.27 18.69 -4.94
C LYS A 359 8.07 18.10 -6.33
N PRO A 360 6.98 17.36 -6.56
CA PRO A 360 6.59 16.98 -7.91
C PRO A 360 6.28 18.22 -8.72
N LEU A 361 6.80 18.26 -9.94
CA LEU A 361 6.50 19.26 -10.95
C LEU A 361 5.41 18.76 -11.91
N LEU A 362 5.35 17.45 -12.07
CA LEU A 362 4.39 16.77 -12.93
C LEU A 362 4.16 15.37 -12.36
N THR A 363 2.89 14.93 -12.30
CA THR A 363 2.52 13.54 -12.04
C THR A 363 1.72 13.01 -13.20
N MET A 364 2.04 11.79 -13.61
CA MET A 364 1.43 11.11 -14.73
C MET A 364 0.85 9.78 -14.26
N VAL A 365 -0.38 9.49 -14.67
CA VAL A 365 -1.08 8.22 -14.45
C VAL A 365 -1.51 7.70 -15.81
N GLU A 366 -1.13 6.47 -16.13
CA GLU A 366 -1.46 5.82 -17.41
C GLU A 366 -1.15 6.73 -18.63
N GLY A 367 0.04 7.33 -18.63
CA GLY A 367 0.50 8.20 -19.71
C GLY A 367 -0.17 9.56 -19.80
N LYS A 368 -1.12 9.89 -18.92
CA LYS A 368 -1.81 11.19 -18.88
C LYS A 368 -1.20 12.08 -17.82
N ILE A 369 -0.90 13.33 -18.15
CA ILE A 369 -0.50 14.33 -17.17
C ILE A 369 -1.73 14.72 -16.36
N VAL A 370 -1.74 14.32 -15.08
CA VAL A 370 -2.89 14.50 -14.17
C VAL A 370 -2.66 15.57 -13.11
N PHE A 371 -1.40 15.93 -12.90
CA PHE A 371 -0.98 17.05 -12.07
C PHE A 371 0.20 17.76 -12.71
N LYS A 372 0.18 19.08 -12.68
CA LYS A 372 1.29 19.95 -13.09
C LYS A 372 1.39 21.12 -12.12
N ASN A 373 2.54 21.25 -11.48
CA ASN A 373 2.84 22.40 -10.62
C ASN A 373 3.31 23.54 -11.53
N VAL A 374 2.51 24.59 -11.63
CA VAL A 374 2.76 25.80 -12.45
C VAL A 374 3.74 26.72 -11.73
#